data_684b63b9aa506f1820229a1469f5acb5
#
_entry.id   684b63b9aa506f1820229a1469f5acb5
#
_cell.length_a   1.000
_cell.length_b   1.000
_cell.length_c   1.000
_cell.angle_alpha   90.00
_cell.angle_beta   90.00
_cell.angle_gamma   90.00
#
_symmetry.space_group_name_H-M   'P 1'
#
loop_
_entity.id
_entity.type
_entity.pdbx_description
1 polymer ?
#
loop_
_entity_poly.entity_id
_entity_poly.type
_entity_poly.pdbx_seq_one_letter_code
_entity_poly.pdbx_strand_id
1 'polypeptide(L)'
;MPREGSVVPGDGLEIRWRGVRGALLYEVRLVTSEGSLVWEDRTEATAASLPAGVRLEPGRRYYVWVRAYLSEGTTLKSPAFGFSVDGRR
;
A
#
# COMPACT_ATOMS: atom_id res chain seq x y z
N MET A 1 7.05 1.68 3.73
CA MET A 1 6.12 2.29 2.79
C MET A 1 6.88 3.19 1.84
N PRO A 2 6.53 3.24 0.56
CA PRO A 2 7.20 4.16 -0.37
C PRO A 2 7.05 5.59 0.10
N ARG A 3 8.04 6.41 -0.19
CA ARG A 3 7.95 7.84 0.10
C ARG A 3 7.01 8.51 -0.88
N GLU A 4 6.34 9.56 -0.42
CA GLU A 4 5.52 10.39 -1.28
C GLU A 4 6.33 10.88 -2.49
N GLY A 5 5.82 10.65 -3.69
CA GLY A 5 6.49 11.04 -4.92
C GLY A 5 7.61 10.12 -5.39
N SER A 6 7.90 9.02 -4.68
CA SER A 6 8.96 8.11 -5.10
C SER A 6 8.57 7.33 -6.35
N VAL A 7 9.59 6.81 -7.04
CA VAL A 7 9.43 5.99 -8.24
C VAL A 7 9.80 4.55 -7.88
N VAL A 8 8.93 3.60 -8.21
CA VAL A 8 9.11 2.20 -7.84
C VAL A 8 9.01 1.30 -9.07
N PRO A 9 9.56 0.08 -9.00
CA PRO A 9 9.36 -0.89 -10.08
C PRO A 9 7.91 -1.32 -10.22
N GLY A 10 7.51 -1.76 -11.39
CA GLY A 10 6.14 -2.13 -11.69
C GLY A 10 5.72 -3.50 -11.14
N ASP A 11 6.65 -4.28 -10.64
CA ASP A 11 6.37 -5.58 -10.04
C ASP A 11 7.25 -5.79 -8.82
N GLY A 12 6.87 -6.76 -7.99
CA GLY A 12 7.64 -7.09 -6.79
C GLY A 12 7.63 -6.02 -5.72
N LEU A 13 6.72 -5.06 -5.79
CA LEU A 13 6.64 -3.99 -4.80
C LEU A 13 6.31 -4.55 -3.42
N GLU A 14 7.12 -4.17 -2.44
CA GLU A 14 6.85 -4.46 -1.04
C GLU A 14 6.52 -3.17 -0.32
N ILE A 15 5.42 -3.18 0.42
CA ILE A 15 4.96 -2.05 1.20
C ILE A 15 5.22 -2.38 2.67
N ARG A 16 5.95 -1.52 3.36
CA ARG A 16 6.25 -1.66 4.79
C ARG A 16 5.72 -0.47 5.55
N TRP A 17 5.28 -0.71 6.77
CA TRP A 17 4.79 0.37 7.62
C TRP A 17 5.21 0.13 9.05
N ARG A 18 5.07 1.18 9.85
CA ARG A 18 5.38 1.11 11.27
C ARG A 18 4.22 0.46 12.01
N GLY A 19 4.52 -0.49 12.90
CA GLY A 19 3.51 -1.15 13.71
C GLY A 19 2.78 -0.16 14.62
N VAL A 20 1.50 -0.42 14.83
CA VAL A 20 0.65 0.35 15.71
C VAL A 20 0.37 -0.47 16.96
N ARG A 21 0.59 0.12 18.13
CA ARG A 21 0.34 -0.55 19.39
C ARG A 21 -1.13 -0.94 19.51
N GLY A 22 -1.38 -2.19 19.84
CA GLY A 22 -2.74 -2.71 19.99
C GLY A 22 -3.39 -3.14 18.70
N ALA A 23 -2.69 -3.07 17.58
CA ALA A 23 -3.24 -3.50 16.30
C ALA A 23 -3.35 -5.02 16.25
N LEU A 24 -4.52 -5.50 15.88
CA LEU A 24 -4.77 -6.92 15.66
C LEU A 24 -4.57 -7.31 14.21
N LEU A 25 -4.81 -6.36 13.30
CA LEU A 25 -4.83 -6.62 11.87
C LEU A 25 -4.59 -5.32 11.14
N TYR A 26 -3.91 -5.40 10.01
CA TYR A 26 -3.74 -4.27 9.09
C TYR A 26 -4.42 -4.59 7.78
N GLU A 27 -5.00 -3.57 7.18
CA GLU A 27 -5.52 -3.62 5.82
C GLU A 27 -4.74 -2.62 4.99
N VAL A 28 -4.12 -3.09 3.90
CA VAL A 28 -3.40 -2.23 2.97
C VAL A 28 -4.22 -2.11 1.70
N ARG A 29 -4.34 -0.89 1.17
CA ARG A 29 -5.06 -0.62 -0.08
C ARG A 29 -4.20 0.17 -1.03
N LEU A 30 -4.23 -0.25 -2.28
CA LEU A 30 -3.53 0.39 -3.38
C LEU A 30 -4.55 0.79 -4.43
N VAL A 31 -4.56 2.07 -4.79
CA VAL A 31 -5.53 2.61 -5.74
C VAL A 31 -4.82 3.41 -6.83
N THR A 32 -5.51 3.58 -7.94
CA THR A 32 -5.07 4.49 -9.01
C THR A 32 -5.25 5.93 -8.59
N SER A 33 -4.69 6.86 -9.37
CA SER A 33 -4.88 8.29 -9.13
C SER A 33 -6.35 8.73 -9.24
N GLU A 34 -7.17 7.94 -9.91
CA GLU A 34 -8.62 8.21 -10.01
C GLU A 34 -9.41 7.56 -8.87
N GLY A 35 -8.73 6.85 -7.97
CA GLY A 35 -9.37 6.23 -6.81
C GLY A 35 -9.87 4.82 -7.03
N SER A 36 -9.59 4.20 -8.18
CA SER A 36 -9.99 2.82 -8.45
C SER A 36 -9.10 1.84 -7.70
N LEU A 37 -9.71 0.86 -7.04
CA LEU A 37 -8.97 -0.15 -6.29
C LEU A 37 -8.16 -1.02 -7.26
N VAL A 38 -6.86 -1.15 -6.99
CA VAL A 38 -5.96 -2.02 -7.72
C VAL A 38 -5.75 -3.32 -6.96
N TRP A 39 -5.52 -3.22 -5.66
CA TRP A 39 -5.19 -4.36 -4.82
C TRP A 39 -5.40 -4.01 -3.36
N GLU A 40 -5.83 -4.99 -2.59
CA GLU A 40 -5.89 -4.85 -1.14
C GLU A 40 -5.51 -6.18 -0.49
N ASP A 41 -5.01 -6.09 0.72
CA ASP A 41 -4.64 -7.26 1.48
C ASP A 41 -4.84 -6.98 2.97
N ARG A 42 -5.00 -8.04 3.73
CA ARG A 42 -5.09 -7.99 5.18
C ARG A 42 -4.00 -8.87 5.76
N THR A 43 -3.32 -8.36 6.76
CA THR A 43 -2.19 -9.06 7.36
C THR A 43 -2.00 -8.64 8.80
N GLU A 44 -1.46 -9.54 9.62
CA GLU A 44 -1.03 -9.20 10.97
C GLU A 44 0.40 -8.69 11.01
N ALA A 45 1.12 -8.82 9.90
CA ALA A 45 2.49 -8.31 9.75
C ALA A 45 2.49 -6.82 9.44
N THR A 46 3.66 -6.22 9.43
CA THR A 46 3.85 -4.80 9.12
C THR A 46 4.41 -4.60 7.71
N ALA A 47 4.19 -5.57 6.85
CA ALA A 47 4.61 -5.52 5.45
C ALA A 47 3.68 -6.36 4.61
N ALA A 48 3.54 -5.97 3.36
CA ALA A 48 2.78 -6.73 2.37
C ALA A 48 3.43 -6.56 1.00
N SER A 49 3.42 -7.63 0.22
CA SER A 49 4.01 -7.62 -1.12
C SER A 49 2.92 -7.82 -2.16
N LEU A 50 3.01 -7.10 -3.26
CA LEU A 50 2.10 -7.31 -4.37
C LEU A 50 2.32 -8.71 -4.96
N PRO A 51 1.24 -9.48 -5.16
CA PRO A 51 1.39 -10.79 -5.80
C PRO A 51 1.80 -10.64 -7.27
N ALA A 52 2.38 -11.70 -7.81
CA ALA A 52 2.90 -11.69 -9.18
C ALA A 52 1.85 -11.37 -10.24
N GLY A 53 0.58 -11.64 -9.96
CA GLY A 53 -0.50 -11.34 -10.89
C GLY A 53 -0.93 -9.88 -10.92
N VAL A 54 -0.45 -9.09 -9.97
CA VAL A 54 -0.79 -7.66 -9.90
C VAL A 54 0.39 -6.87 -10.44
N ARG A 55 0.22 -6.25 -11.59
CA ARG A 55 1.26 -5.41 -12.21
C ARG A 55 0.78 -3.99 -12.27
N LEU A 56 1.68 -3.08 -11.91
CA LEU A 56 1.42 -1.65 -12.00
C LEU A 56 1.89 -1.16 -13.37
N GLU A 57 1.11 -0.25 -13.96
CA GLU A 57 1.41 0.28 -15.28
C GLU A 57 2.59 1.26 -15.22
N PRO A 58 3.59 1.10 -16.11
CA PRO A 58 4.72 2.04 -16.17
C PRO A 58 4.24 3.48 -16.41
N GLY A 59 4.89 4.41 -15.71
CA GLY A 59 4.58 5.84 -15.84
C GLY A 59 3.31 6.29 -15.13
N ARG A 60 2.58 5.39 -14.52
CA ARG A 60 1.32 5.71 -13.86
C ARG A 60 1.55 6.03 -12.39
N ARG A 61 0.69 6.88 -11.82
CA ARG A 61 0.74 7.24 -10.41
C ARG A 61 -0.30 6.47 -9.62
N TYR A 62 0.09 6.04 -8.42
CA TYR A 62 -0.75 5.27 -7.51
C TYR A 62 -0.68 5.85 -6.12
N TYR A 63 -1.65 5.48 -5.28
CA TYR A 63 -1.69 5.85 -3.87
C TYR A 63 -1.88 4.60 -3.02
N VAL A 64 -1.24 4.57 -1.88
CA VAL A 64 -1.33 3.46 -0.94
C VAL A 64 -1.56 3.99 0.47
N TRP A 65 -2.38 3.30 1.24
CA TRP A 65 -2.54 3.58 2.66
C TRP A 65 -2.78 2.28 3.43
N VAL A 66 -2.61 2.37 4.76
CA VAL A 66 -2.78 1.24 5.66
C VAL A 66 -3.78 1.63 6.73
N ARG A 67 -4.68 0.72 7.05
CA ARG A 67 -5.62 0.88 8.15
C ARG A 67 -5.32 -0.18 9.20
N ALA A 68 -5.15 0.24 10.46
CA ALA A 68 -4.96 -0.66 11.58
C ALA A 68 -6.28 -0.87 12.31
N TYR A 69 -6.62 -2.13 12.56
CA TYR A 69 -7.79 -2.50 13.37
C TYR A 69 -7.31 -2.81 14.77
N LEU A 70 -7.78 -2.05 15.75
CA LEU A 70 -7.32 -2.13 17.13
C LEU A 70 -8.22 -3.04 17.96
N SER A 71 -7.66 -3.55 19.06
CA SER A 71 -8.36 -4.49 19.95
C SER A 71 -9.63 -3.93 20.57
N GLU A 72 -9.77 -2.62 20.63
CA GLU A 72 -10.95 -1.95 21.20
C GLU A 72 -12.01 -1.61 20.17
N GLY A 73 -11.87 -2.11 18.95
CA GLY A 73 -12.84 -1.90 17.90
C GLY A 73 -12.66 -0.62 17.11
N THR A 74 -11.64 0.18 17.43
CA THR A 74 -11.33 1.40 16.68
C THR A 74 -10.37 1.10 15.54
N THR A 75 -10.30 2.00 14.57
CA THR A 75 -9.37 1.90 13.46
C THR A 75 -8.55 3.18 13.34
N LEU A 76 -7.30 3.02 12.90
CA LEU A 76 -6.43 4.14 12.58
C LEU A 76 -6.00 3.99 11.12
N LYS A 77 -6.20 5.04 10.34
CA LYS A 77 -5.84 5.04 8.93
C LYS A 77 -4.63 5.95 8.72
N SER A 78 -3.62 5.44 8.02
CA SER A 78 -2.47 6.27 7.64
C SER A 78 -2.87 7.27 6.56
N PRO A 79 -2.11 8.36 6.40
CA PRO A 79 -2.27 9.19 5.21
C PRO A 79 -2.00 8.38 3.96
N ALA A 80 -2.59 8.78 2.84
CA ALA A 80 -2.30 8.17 1.56
C ALA A 80 -0.95 8.66 1.06
N PHE A 81 -0.14 7.73 0.54
CA PHE A 81 1.17 8.04 -0.04
C PHE A 81 1.10 7.83 -1.54
N GLY A 82 1.47 8.87 -2.30
CA GLY A 82 1.53 8.78 -3.73
C GLY A 82 2.92 8.35 -4.22
N PHE A 83 2.95 7.53 -5.25
CA PHE A 83 4.19 7.11 -5.90
C PHE A 83 3.94 6.87 -7.37
N SER A 84 5.02 6.89 -8.14
CA SER A 84 4.95 6.64 -9.58
C SER A 84 5.67 5.34 -9.89
N VAL A 85 5.24 4.68 -10.95
CA VAL A 85 5.89 3.46 -11.42
C VAL A 85 6.93 3.82 -12.46
N ASP A 86 8.10 3.17 -12.40
CA ASP A 86 9.18 3.38 -13.35
C ASP A 86 8.66 3.12 -14.77
N GLY A 87 8.77 4.13 -15.62
CA GLY A 87 8.33 4.05 -17.02
C GLY A 87 9.36 3.42 -17.94
N ARG A 88 10.53 3.04 -17.45
CA ARG A 88 11.55 2.41 -18.27
C ARG A 88 11.19 0.97 -18.58
N ARG A 89 11.63 0.52 -19.71
CA ARG A 89 11.44 -0.86 -20.16
C ARG A 89 12.77 -1.61 -20.20
#